data_042f2fdfbef34033214bc4c9c360f5b1
#
_entry.id   042f2fdfbef34033214bc4c9c360f5b1
#
_cell.length_a   1.000
_cell.length_b   1.000
_cell.length_c   1.000
_cell.angle_alpha   90.00
_cell.angle_beta   90.00
_cell.angle_gamma   90.00
#
_symmetry.space_group_name_H-M   'P 1'
#
loop_
_entity.id
_entity.type
_entity.pdbx_description
1 polymer ?
#
loop_
_entity_poly.entity_id
_entity_poly.type
_entity_poly.pdbx_seq_one_letter_code
_entity_poly.pdbx_strand_id
1 'polypeptide(L)'
;MNGFKFRLATLKKLREAVRDQRRAELGEALQADALLEEQIAALDRAMASIVEECRAASGPGPVDVDRLTQAHLHSLLLEGQKRILEHHRGLLAAEINRRREALAQADREVRILERLEAKQADRYRRRQWHQEVQHLDEVGVRQVVRGNASNDGQIFLAPPEESQV
;
A
#
# COMPACT_ATOMS: atom_id res chain seq x y z
N MET A 1 14.96 -29.13 8.39
CA MET A 1 14.29 -28.67 7.15
C MET A 1 14.64 -27.21 6.91
N ASN A 2 15.41 -26.89 5.85
CA ASN A 2 15.72 -25.50 5.52
C ASN A 2 14.47 -24.85 4.91
N GLY A 3 13.83 -23.93 5.65
CA GLY A 3 12.68 -23.18 5.15
C GLY A 3 13.08 -22.26 4.00
N PHE A 4 12.10 -21.86 3.18
CA PHE A 4 12.29 -20.87 2.10
C PHE A 4 12.87 -19.57 2.65
N LYS A 5 13.97 -19.08 2.05
CA LYS A 5 14.56 -17.78 2.34
C LYS A 5 14.60 -16.93 1.06
N PHE A 6 13.93 -15.80 1.08
CA PHE A 6 13.97 -14.87 -0.03
C PHE A 6 15.30 -14.12 -0.06
N ARG A 7 16.08 -14.29 -1.13
CA ARG A 7 17.44 -13.70 -1.23
C ARG A 7 17.44 -12.17 -1.24
N LEU A 8 16.35 -11.55 -1.68
CA LEU A 8 16.21 -10.11 -1.78
C LEU A 8 15.41 -9.49 -0.61
N ALA A 9 15.26 -10.22 0.51
CA ALA A 9 14.50 -9.74 1.67
C ALA A 9 15.01 -8.39 2.21
N THR A 10 16.34 -8.20 2.24
CA THR A 10 16.95 -6.93 2.68
C THR A 10 16.63 -5.79 1.70
N LEU A 11 16.68 -6.05 0.38
CA LEU A 11 16.30 -5.06 -0.63
C LEU A 11 14.83 -4.70 -0.53
N LYS A 12 13.94 -5.70 -0.31
CA LYS A 12 12.52 -5.48 -0.10
C LYS A 12 12.27 -4.55 1.09
N LYS A 13 12.88 -4.83 2.25
CA LYS A 13 12.79 -3.97 3.45
C LYS A 13 13.27 -2.54 3.19
N LEU A 14 14.35 -2.37 2.43
CA LEU A 14 14.85 -1.05 2.05
C LEU A 14 13.83 -0.30 1.19
N ARG A 15 13.22 -0.97 0.19
CA ARG A 15 12.19 -0.36 -0.67
C ARG A 15 10.90 -0.05 0.08
N GLU A 16 10.52 -0.88 1.03
CA GLU A 16 9.40 -0.62 1.94
C GLU A 16 9.66 0.63 2.79
N ALA A 17 10.86 0.78 3.36
CA ALA A 17 11.23 1.98 4.11
C ALA A 17 11.20 3.25 3.25
N VAL A 18 11.69 3.20 2.01
CA VAL A 18 11.62 4.33 1.07
C VAL A 18 10.16 4.69 0.74
N ARG A 19 9.31 3.69 0.47
CA ARG A 19 7.88 3.91 0.24
C ARG A 19 7.20 4.58 1.45
N ASP A 20 7.51 4.11 2.65
CA ASP A 20 6.90 4.64 3.88
C ASP A 20 7.37 6.08 4.16
N GLN A 21 8.62 6.40 3.84
CA GLN A 21 9.12 7.78 3.86
C GLN A 21 8.37 8.66 2.87
N ARG A 22 8.20 8.23 1.60
CA ARG A 22 7.43 8.99 0.59
C ARG A 22 5.97 9.18 0.99
N ARG A 23 5.39 8.21 1.68
CA ARG A 23 4.03 8.32 2.24
C ARG A 23 3.96 9.38 3.33
N ALA A 24 4.94 9.43 4.23
CA ALA A 24 5.02 10.46 5.27
C ALA A 24 5.18 11.86 4.66
N GLU A 25 6.11 12.03 3.71
CA GLU A 25 6.33 13.30 2.99
C GLU A 25 5.05 13.80 2.27
N LEU A 26 4.29 12.89 1.65
CA LEU A 26 2.99 13.24 1.05
C LEU A 26 1.97 13.62 2.12
N GLY A 27 1.93 12.89 3.24
CA GLY A 27 1.05 13.18 4.37
C GLY A 27 1.25 14.59 4.91
N GLU A 28 2.50 15.00 5.13
CA GLU A 28 2.87 16.35 5.57
C GLU A 28 2.39 17.43 4.58
N ALA A 29 2.58 17.21 3.27
CA ALA A 29 2.13 18.15 2.26
C ALA A 29 0.60 18.28 2.19
N LEU A 30 -0.12 17.18 2.37
CA LEU A 30 -1.59 17.21 2.43
C LEU A 30 -2.12 17.89 3.68
N GLN A 31 -1.43 17.75 4.83
CA GLN A 31 -1.76 18.50 6.05
C GLN A 31 -1.54 20.00 5.87
N ALA A 32 -0.43 20.39 5.20
CA ALA A 32 -0.18 21.79 4.89
C ALA A 32 -1.26 22.37 3.94
N ASP A 33 -1.72 21.61 2.93
CA ASP A 33 -2.81 22.05 2.04
C ASP A 33 -4.12 22.24 2.82
N ALA A 34 -4.45 21.32 3.73
CA ALA A 34 -5.64 21.43 4.57
C ALA A 34 -5.60 22.67 5.48
N LEU A 35 -4.44 23.01 6.04
CA LEU A 35 -4.29 24.23 6.84
C LEU A 35 -4.48 25.49 6.00
N LEU A 36 -3.92 25.53 4.78
CA LEU A 36 -4.14 26.67 3.87
C LEU A 36 -5.61 26.80 3.48
N GLU A 37 -6.29 25.69 3.23
CA GLU A 37 -7.72 25.68 2.93
C GLU A 37 -8.56 26.23 4.10
N GLU A 38 -8.24 25.83 5.32
CA GLU A 38 -8.90 26.33 6.53
C GLU A 38 -8.69 27.86 6.70
N GLN A 39 -7.47 28.34 6.45
CA GLN A 39 -7.16 29.77 6.48
C GLN A 39 -7.93 30.56 5.43
N ILE A 40 -8.01 30.06 4.18
CA ILE A 40 -8.80 30.66 3.11
C ILE A 40 -10.27 30.71 3.51
N ALA A 41 -10.83 29.61 4.02
CA ALA A 41 -12.22 29.56 4.48
C ALA A 41 -12.49 30.52 5.66
N ALA A 42 -11.52 30.76 6.52
CA ALA A 42 -11.63 31.76 7.60
C ALA A 42 -11.69 33.18 7.03
N LEU A 43 -10.87 33.50 6.03
CA LEU A 43 -10.91 34.80 5.34
C LEU A 43 -12.24 35.00 4.61
N ASP A 44 -12.78 33.97 3.95
CA ASP A 44 -14.08 34.04 3.28
C ASP A 44 -15.22 34.31 4.28
N ARG A 45 -15.18 33.70 5.44
CA ARG A 45 -16.14 33.98 6.52
C ARG A 45 -16.02 35.42 7.05
N ALA A 46 -14.79 35.91 7.24
CA ALA A 46 -14.56 37.29 7.65
C ALA A 46 -15.07 38.31 6.59
N MET A 47 -14.83 38.04 5.31
CA MET A 47 -15.34 38.87 4.22
C MET A 47 -16.87 38.87 4.16
N ALA A 48 -17.51 37.72 4.39
CA ALA A 48 -18.96 37.64 4.46
C ALA A 48 -19.53 38.45 5.64
N SER A 49 -18.87 38.44 6.80
CA SER A 49 -19.25 39.28 7.96
C SER A 49 -19.20 40.76 7.64
N ILE A 50 -18.14 41.23 6.93
CA ILE A 50 -18.03 42.62 6.52
C ILE A 50 -19.19 43.02 5.58
N VAL A 51 -19.58 42.13 4.67
CA VAL A 51 -20.73 42.39 3.76
C VAL A 51 -22.01 42.58 4.56
N GLU A 52 -22.26 41.75 5.59
CA GLU A 52 -23.45 41.90 6.45
C GLU A 52 -23.38 43.19 7.29
N GLU A 53 -22.20 43.59 7.78
CA GLU A 53 -22.00 44.85 8.47
C GLU A 53 -22.26 46.03 7.58
N CYS A 54 -21.82 46.02 6.30
CA CYS A 54 -22.12 47.05 5.32
C CYS A 54 -23.62 47.14 5.03
N ARG A 55 -24.32 46.03 4.91
CA ARG A 55 -25.77 45.98 4.72
C ARG A 55 -26.50 46.60 5.90
N ALA A 56 -26.09 46.28 7.10
CA ALA A 56 -26.69 46.84 8.33
C ALA A 56 -26.43 48.36 8.43
N ALA A 57 -25.25 48.83 8.04
CA ALA A 57 -24.89 50.24 8.05
C ALA A 57 -25.58 51.07 6.94
N SER A 58 -26.09 50.41 5.90
CA SER A 58 -26.83 51.02 4.78
C SER A 58 -28.38 50.99 5.00
N GLY A 59 -28.86 50.62 6.18
CA GLY A 59 -30.27 50.56 6.57
C GLY A 59 -30.98 51.89 6.55
N PRO A 60 -32.30 51.94 6.90
CA PRO A 60 -33.09 53.19 6.90
C PRO A 60 -32.57 54.17 7.96
N GLY A 61 -31.85 55.21 7.53
CA GLY A 61 -31.26 56.22 8.40
C GLY A 61 -30.10 56.96 7.73
N PRO A 62 -29.41 57.87 8.46
CA PRO A 62 -28.21 58.50 7.96
C PRO A 62 -27.12 57.44 7.73
N VAL A 63 -26.56 57.41 6.54
CA VAL A 63 -25.50 56.48 6.14
C VAL A 63 -24.18 56.91 6.76
N ASP A 64 -23.52 56.02 7.52
CA ASP A 64 -22.20 56.26 8.05
C ASP A 64 -21.12 55.91 7.01
N VAL A 65 -20.68 56.98 6.29
CA VAL A 65 -19.70 56.89 5.22
C VAL A 65 -18.33 56.43 5.72
N ASP A 66 -17.93 56.86 6.92
CA ASP A 66 -16.62 56.50 7.51
C ASP A 66 -16.57 55.00 7.82
N ARG A 67 -17.63 54.48 8.37
CA ARG A 67 -17.75 53.03 8.65
C ARG A 67 -17.74 52.19 7.38
N LEU A 68 -18.45 52.63 6.33
CA LEU A 68 -18.42 51.91 5.04
C LEU A 68 -17.03 51.96 4.38
N THR A 69 -16.34 53.13 4.48
CA THR A 69 -14.97 53.24 3.97
C THR A 69 -13.99 52.31 4.71
N GLN A 70 -14.08 52.24 6.02
CA GLN A 70 -13.27 51.30 6.82
C GLN A 70 -13.56 49.85 6.49
N ALA A 71 -14.81 49.47 6.34
CA ALA A 71 -15.22 48.13 5.93
C ALA A 71 -14.68 47.78 4.54
N HIS A 72 -14.74 48.71 3.60
CA HIS A 72 -14.18 48.48 2.27
C HIS A 72 -12.66 48.31 2.28
N LEU A 73 -11.92 49.16 3.01
CA LEU A 73 -10.47 48.98 3.15
C LEU A 73 -10.11 47.65 3.80
N HIS A 74 -10.86 47.21 4.83
CA HIS A 74 -10.67 45.94 5.46
C HIS A 74 -10.93 44.76 4.48
N SER A 75 -12.00 44.85 3.68
CA SER A 75 -12.28 43.85 2.63
C SER A 75 -11.13 43.72 1.63
N LEU A 76 -10.56 44.85 1.18
CA LEU A 76 -9.40 44.81 0.26
C LEU A 76 -8.16 44.17 0.87
N LEU A 77 -7.92 44.37 2.16
CA LEU A 77 -6.81 43.73 2.87
C LEU A 77 -7.01 42.20 2.93
N LEU A 78 -8.24 41.75 3.29
CA LEU A 78 -8.57 40.33 3.33
C LEU A 78 -8.48 39.68 1.95
N GLU A 79 -8.95 40.34 0.90
CA GLU A 79 -8.77 39.87 -0.49
C GLU A 79 -7.29 39.72 -0.86
N GLY A 80 -6.45 40.69 -0.49
CA GLY A 80 -5.01 40.60 -0.71
C GLY A 80 -4.39 39.41 0.00
N GLN A 81 -4.75 39.17 1.26
CA GLN A 81 -4.29 37.99 2.02
C GLN A 81 -4.77 36.68 1.40
N LYS A 82 -6.04 36.62 0.98
CA LYS A 82 -6.60 35.44 0.32
C LYS A 82 -5.84 35.10 -0.96
N ARG A 83 -5.55 36.07 -1.82
CA ARG A 83 -4.78 35.86 -3.06
C ARG A 83 -3.39 35.28 -2.79
N ILE A 84 -2.71 35.74 -1.73
CA ILE A 84 -1.41 35.22 -1.34
C ILE A 84 -1.51 33.74 -0.91
N LEU A 85 -2.51 33.38 -0.09
CA LEU A 85 -2.74 32.00 0.34
C LEU A 85 -3.11 31.09 -0.84
N GLU A 86 -3.97 31.56 -1.75
CA GLU A 86 -4.33 30.84 -2.97
C GLU A 86 -3.11 30.58 -3.88
N HIS A 87 -2.23 31.58 -3.99
CA HIS A 87 -0.97 31.40 -4.72
C HIS A 87 -0.09 30.34 -4.07
N HIS A 88 0.11 30.38 -2.75
CA HIS A 88 0.87 29.36 -2.01
C HIS A 88 0.26 27.96 -2.16
N ARG A 89 -1.07 27.86 -2.11
CA ARG A 89 -1.79 26.61 -2.35
C ARG A 89 -1.56 26.07 -3.76
N GLY A 90 -1.52 26.94 -4.76
CA GLY A 90 -1.18 26.58 -6.14
C GLY A 90 0.22 25.99 -6.29
N LEU A 91 1.22 26.57 -5.62
CA LEU A 91 2.57 26.03 -5.60
C LEU A 91 2.64 24.69 -4.86
N LEU A 92 1.94 24.57 -3.73
CA LEU A 92 1.88 23.34 -2.94
C LEU A 92 1.18 22.21 -3.72
N ALA A 93 0.16 22.50 -4.50
CA ALA A 93 -0.53 21.50 -5.33
C ALA A 93 0.40 20.84 -6.36
N ALA A 94 1.33 21.60 -6.95
CA ALA A 94 2.35 21.06 -7.84
C ALA A 94 3.30 20.10 -7.09
N GLU A 95 3.71 20.47 -5.87
CA GLU A 95 4.56 19.62 -5.03
C GLU A 95 3.84 18.35 -4.56
N ILE A 96 2.57 18.44 -4.18
CA ILE A 96 1.73 17.28 -3.84
C ILE A 96 1.68 16.29 -5.02
N ASN A 97 1.51 16.77 -6.25
CA ASN A 97 1.49 15.89 -7.42
C ASN A 97 2.83 15.18 -7.63
N ARG A 98 3.96 15.88 -7.47
CA ARG A 98 5.30 15.26 -7.52
C ARG A 98 5.45 14.17 -6.46
N ARG A 99 5.02 14.43 -5.22
CA ARG A 99 5.09 13.45 -4.12
C ARG A 99 4.20 12.26 -4.36
N ARG A 100 3.01 12.44 -4.95
CA ARG A 100 2.12 11.34 -5.39
C ARG A 100 2.78 10.46 -6.43
N GLU A 101 3.44 11.04 -7.42
CA GLU A 101 4.17 10.31 -8.45
C GLU A 101 5.34 9.52 -7.85
N ALA A 102 6.12 10.16 -6.96
CA ALA A 102 7.22 9.51 -6.27
C ALA A 102 6.77 8.33 -5.40
N LEU A 103 5.65 8.48 -4.66
CA LEU A 103 5.05 7.39 -3.90
C LEU A 103 4.55 6.26 -4.82
N ALA A 104 3.88 6.59 -5.92
CA ALA A 104 3.41 5.60 -6.88
C ALA A 104 4.57 4.79 -7.50
N GLN A 105 5.71 5.43 -7.75
CA GLN A 105 6.91 4.75 -8.21
C GLN A 105 7.48 3.81 -7.12
N ALA A 106 7.60 4.28 -5.88
CA ALA A 106 8.08 3.46 -4.77
C ALA A 106 7.16 2.24 -4.51
N ASP A 107 5.84 2.42 -4.59
CA ASP A 107 4.86 1.34 -4.49
C ASP A 107 5.03 0.28 -5.59
N ARG A 108 5.30 0.70 -6.83
CA ARG A 108 5.56 -0.23 -7.95
C ARG A 108 6.79 -1.08 -7.67
N GLU A 109 7.87 -0.48 -7.15
CA GLU A 109 9.12 -1.18 -6.84
C GLU A 109 8.91 -2.23 -5.74
N VAL A 110 8.17 -1.92 -4.69
CA VAL A 110 7.81 -2.88 -3.63
C VAL A 110 6.97 -4.03 -4.21
N ARG A 111 5.92 -3.73 -4.99
CA ARG A 111 5.06 -4.74 -5.60
C ARG A 111 5.81 -5.70 -6.53
N ILE A 112 6.83 -5.23 -7.24
CA ILE A 112 7.69 -6.09 -8.07
C ILE A 112 8.40 -7.11 -7.20
N LEU A 113 8.99 -6.68 -6.07
CA LEU A 113 9.69 -7.57 -5.15
C LEU A 113 8.75 -8.55 -4.45
N GLU A 114 7.55 -8.13 -4.05
CA GLU A 114 6.50 -8.98 -3.48
C GLU A 114 6.07 -10.08 -4.47
N ARG A 115 5.84 -9.72 -5.73
CA ARG A 115 5.50 -10.69 -6.78
C ARG A 115 6.64 -11.69 -7.04
N LEU A 116 7.88 -11.21 -7.00
CA LEU A 116 9.05 -12.06 -7.16
C LEU A 116 9.20 -13.03 -5.99
N GLU A 117 9.02 -12.57 -4.76
CA GLU A 117 9.02 -13.38 -3.56
C GLU A 117 7.94 -14.48 -3.62
N ALA A 118 6.69 -14.11 -3.93
CA ALA A 118 5.60 -15.04 -4.08
C ALA A 118 5.89 -16.11 -5.16
N LYS A 119 6.41 -15.69 -6.31
CA LYS A 119 6.78 -16.61 -7.41
C LYS A 119 7.91 -17.57 -7.01
N GLN A 120 8.90 -17.10 -6.24
CA GLN A 120 9.98 -17.96 -5.75
C GLN A 120 9.49 -18.93 -4.67
N ALA A 121 8.62 -18.48 -3.76
CA ALA A 121 8.01 -19.34 -2.74
C ALA A 121 7.15 -20.44 -3.38
N ASP A 122 6.37 -20.12 -4.43
CA ASP A 122 5.59 -21.12 -5.17
C ASP A 122 6.48 -22.17 -5.85
N ARG A 123 7.55 -21.71 -6.49
CA ARG A 123 8.52 -22.61 -7.13
C ARG A 123 9.19 -23.53 -6.08
N TYR A 124 9.51 -22.98 -4.92
CA TYR A 124 10.08 -23.75 -3.83
C TYR A 124 9.10 -24.83 -3.33
N ARG A 125 7.84 -24.46 -3.06
CA ARG A 125 6.77 -25.39 -2.64
C ARG A 125 6.55 -26.51 -3.66
N ARG A 126 6.49 -26.19 -4.95
CA ARG A 126 6.36 -27.21 -6.02
C ARG A 126 7.54 -28.17 -6.07
N ARG A 127 8.77 -27.66 -5.89
CA ARG A 127 9.96 -28.53 -5.84
C ARG A 127 9.92 -29.47 -4.64
N GLN A 128 9.56 -28.97 -3.45
CA GLN A 128 9.43 -29.78 -2.27
C GLN A 128 8.39 -30.89 -2.45
N TRP A 129 7.23 -30.53 -2.98
CA TRP A 129 6.18 -31.51 -3.27
C TRP A 129 6.63 -32.59 -4.25
N HIS A 130 7.32 -32.22 -5.34
CA HIS A 130 7.86 -33.20 -6.28
C HIS A 130 8.89 -34.14 -5.64
N GLN A 131 9.77 -33.59 -4.77
CA GLN A 131 10.74 -34.40 -4.04
C GLN A 131 10.06 -35.38 -3.07
N GLU A 132 9.00 -34.94 -2.38
CA GLU A 132 8.20 -35.78 -1.48
C GLU A 132 7.50 -36.91 -2.26
N VAL A 133 6.88 -36.60 -3.40
CA VAL A 133 6.24 -37.60 -4.25
C VAL A 133 7.26 -38.62 -4.76
N GLN A 134 8.41 -38.18 -5.27
CA GLN A 134 9.47 -39.09 -5.72
C GLN A 134 9.96 -40.00 -4.59
N HIS A 135 10.14 -39.46 -3.37
CA HIS A 135 10.54 -40.24 -2.24
C HIS A 135 9.49 -41.30 -1.85
N LEU A 136 8.20 -40.93 -1.88
CA LEU A 136 7.11 -41.86 -1.63
C LEU A 136 7.03 -42.96 -2.68
N ASP A 137 7.21 -42.61 -3.97
CA ASP A 137 7.26 -43.60 -5.07
C ASP A 137 8.43 -44.60 -4.87
N GLU A 138 9.62 -44.10 -4.52
CA GLU A 138 10.76 -44.97 -4.24
C GLU A 138 10.52 -45.93 -3.06
N VAL A 139 9.87 -45.44 -1.99
CA VAL A 139 9.51 -46.25 -0.84
C VAL A 139 8.46 -47.32 -1.21
N GLY A 140 7.46 -46.89 -2.00
CA GLY A 140 6.42 -47.81 -2.52
C GLY A 140 7.00 -48.95 -3.37
N VAL A 141 7.87 -48.61 -4.33
CA VAL A 141 8.55 -49.63 -5.16
C VAL A 141 9.39 -50.58 -4.33
N ARG A 142 10.16 -50.08 -3.33
CA ARG A 142 10.95 -50.95 -2.44
C ARG A 142 10.09 -51.89 -1.61
N GLN A 143 8.89 -51.48 -1.19
CA GLN A 143 7.97 -52.33 -0.44
C GLN A 143 7.38 -53.45 -1.32
N VAL A 144 6.99 -53.11 -2.57
CA VAL A 144 6.47 -54.09 -3.53
C VAL A 144 7.55 -55.16 -3.86
N VAL A 145 8.78 -54.74 -4.13
CA VAL A 145 9.89 -55.65 -4.44
C VAL A 145 10.21 -56.58 -3.22
N ARG A 146 10.16 -56.07 -2.01
CA ARG A 146 10.33 -56.91 -0.78
C ARG A 146 9.16 -57.86 -0.57
N GLY A 147 7.92 -57.41 -0.84
CA GLY A 147 6.73 -58.27 -0.71
C GLY A 147 6.75 -59.43 -1.74
N ASN A 148 7.16 -59.20 -2.99
CA ASN A 148 7.30 -60.27 -3.98
C ASN A 148 8.44 -61.23 -3.66
N ALA A 149 9.60 -60.76 -3.16
CA ALA A 149 10.70 -61.61 -2.74
C ALA A 149 10.36 -62.51 -1.55
N SER A 150 9.39 -62.10 -0.69
CA SER A 150 8.91 -62.94 0.41
C SER A 150 7.88 -63.98 -0.03
N ASN A 151 7.20 -63.78 -1.15
CA ASN A 151 6.17 -64.69 -1.68
C ASN A 151 6.78 -65.79 -2.58
N ASP A 152 7.89 -65.52 -3.27
CA ASP A 152 8.60 -66.53 -4.07
C ASP A 152 9.31 -67.61 -3.20
N GLY A 153 9.49 -67.37 -1.90
CA GLY A 153 10.05 -68.34 -0.99
C GLY A 153 9.08 -69.40 -0.46
N GLN A 154 7.76 -69.33 -0.80
CA GLN A 154 6.73 -70.26 -0.28
C GLN A 154 6.17 -71.25 -1.33
N ILE A 155 6.68 -71.27 -2.53
CA ILE A 155 6.20 -72.18 -3.57
C ILE A 155 7.25 -73.26 -3.81
N PHE A 156 7.60 -74.04 -2.79
CA PHE A 156 8.22 -75.36 -3.05
C PHE A 156 8.24 -76.15 -1.73
N LEU A 157 7.26 -77.06 -1.60
CA LEU A 157 7.42 -78.38 -0.96
C LEU A 157 6.02 -78.98 -0.73
N ALA A 158 5.46 -79.57 -1.77
CA ALA A 158 4.49 -80.64 -1.59
C ALA A 158 5.26 -81.98 -1.75
N PRO A 159 5.22 -82.86 -0.78
CA PRO A 159 5.85 -84.15 -0.93
C PRO A 159 5.02 -85.05 -1.88
N PRO A 160 5.66 -86.03 -2.60
CA PRO A 160 4.98 -86.93 -3.49
C PRO A 160 4.17 -87.92 -2.70
N GLU A 161 2.89 -88.13 -3.06
CA GLU A 161 2.08 -89.24 -2.54
C GLU A 161 2.64 -90.56 -3.05
N GLU A 162 3.08 -91.37 -2.15
CA GLU A 162 3.38 -92.80 -2.38
C GLU A 162 2.10 -93.58 -2.65
N SER A 163 1.98 -94.10 -3.88
CA SER A 163 1.01 -95.12 -4.27
C SER A 163 1.39 -96.41 -3.58
N GLN A 164 0.52 -96.98 -2.74
CA GLN A 164 0.55 -98.36 -2.36
C GLN A 164 -0.64 -99.10 -2.95
N VAL A 165 -0.31 -100.18 -3.59
CA VAL A 165 -0.99 -101.32 -4.14
C VAL A 165 -2.26 -101.78 -3.43
#